data_5adc68916db4bf2e6dbf39c4c9b04c35
#
_entry.id   5adc68916db4bf2e6dbf39c4c9b04c35
#
_cell.length_a   1.000
_cell.length_b   1.000
_cell.length_c   1.000
_cell.angle_alpha   90.00
_cell.angle_beta   90.00
_cell.angle_gamma   90.00
#
_symmetry.space_group_name_H-M   'P 1'
#
loop_
_entity.id
_entity.type
_entity.pdbx_description
1 polymer ?
#
loop_
_entity_poly.entity_id
_entity_poly.type
_entity_poly.pdbx_seq_one_letter_code
_entity_poly.pdbx_strand_id
1 'polypeptide(L)'
;MKYSKLTLIIFTLFFKVSLAQKPEIKRIDPQFWWHNLETRELQLLLYGNNTAKFEVSLNTPDVTITDIKKLENPNYLLVYLNLNNYHGNQIILNFKANGKSSIINYKLETLKKETRQIDPSDFVYLVFPDRFSNGNPKNDAIKSMREPWVSRDSLNGRHGGDLQGVINKLDYLQDLGVSCVWLNPTLINDQPAYSYHGYALTDHYLTDPRLGGNDLYKKLGNELHKRNMKLMMDLVPNHIGSKHWMMLDMPDKSFVNQWPEFTRTNYRATTHLDPYASDYDKKRMVDGWFDTQMPDVNQRTPWVATYLMQSYLWWINYAGIDAFRIDTYSYNDYEFMDKCMAYIHNEYPDFYSTGEIWEQSSVLNMAYFTQNNAYKLSPKSSHLTSAKDFHLFWAIMDGLNQKAEWDKGLAKIYYTLCQDGLYENPNLNLTFIDNHDLNRFYTELREDFAKWKMGIGLLMTLRGVPSIYYGTEILLTNPIPRTSDGQIRQDFPGGWPNDSINKFNSTDRTEKENEAFNYIKKLAHLRKKNAAFKNGSLMQFTPEGSTYVYFRYTDQECFMIAVNSGSDQVKLDTKRMEERLKGFKTGFDHAADKKIDNISEIELAPNSIRIIELIK
;
A
#
# COMPACT_ATOMS: atom_id res chain seq x y z
N MET A 1 -76.54 -35.67 -32.26
CA MET A 1 -75.61 -36.43 -31.41
C MET A 1 -74.29 -35.74 -31.45
N LYS A 2 -73.93 -35.00 -30.38
CA LYS A 2 -72.63 -34.35 -30.25
C LYS A 2 -71.85 -35.15 -29.21
N TYR A 3 -70.70 -35.73 -29.61
CA TYR A 3 -69.76 -36.38 -28.69
C TYR A 3 -68.81 -35.36 -28.09
N SER A 4 -68.88 -35.20 -26.77
CA SER A 4 -67.95 -34.44 -25.97
C SER A 4 -66.73 -35.29 -25.70
N LYS A 5 -65.53 -34.84 -26.14
CA LYS A 5 -64.23 -35.48 -25.77
C LYS A 5 -63.76 -34.87 -24.48
N LEU A 6 -63.71 -35.66 -23.43
CA LEU A 6 -63.11 -35.30 -22.14
C LEU A 6 -61.59 -35.53 -22.23
N THR A 7 -60.78 -34.45 -22.23
CA THR A 7 -59.34 -34.54 -22.23
C THR A 7 -58.86 -34.57 -20.78
N LEU A 8 -58.31 -35.71 -20.38
CA LEU A 8 -57.73 -35.91 -19.04
C LEU A 8 -56.31 -35.35 -19.05
N ILE A 9 -56.07 -34.22 -18.34
CA ILE A 9 -54.75 -33.62 -18.13
C ILE A 9 -54.15 -34.30 -16.90
N ILE A 10 -53.15 -35.17 -17.12
CA ILE A 10 -52.34 -35.79 -16.07
C ILE A 10 -51.24 -34.79 -15.68
N PHE A 11 -51.37 -34.17 -14.51
CA PHE A 11 -50.28 -33.37 -13.91
C PHE A 11 -49.24 -34.32 -13.30
N THR A 12 -48.15 -34.54 -13.98
CA THR A 12 -46.98 -35.23 -13.44
C THR A 12 -46.18 -34.27 -12.57
N LEU A 13 -46.34 -34.36 -11.25
CA LEU A 13 -45.49 -33.69 -10.28
C LEU A 13 -44.07 -34.31 -10.34
N PHE A 14 -43.16 -33.64 -11.00
CA PHE A 14 -41.74 -33.96 -10.87
C PHE A 14 -41.25 -33.51 -9.48
N PHE A 15 -41.26 -34.42 -8.51
CA PHE A 15 -40.46 -34.25 -7.30
C PHE A 15 -38.99 -34.24 -7.72
N LYS A 16 -38.36 -33.05 -7.79
CA LYS A 16 -36.88 -32.96 -7.78
C LYS A 16 -36.42 -33.51 -6.43
N VAL A 17 -36.08 -34.79 -6.38
CA VAL A 17 -35.29 -35.36 -5.29
C VAL A 17 -33.94 -34.65 -5.35
N SER A 18 -33.78 -33.62 -4.56
CA SER A 18 -32.45 -33.04 -4.33
C SER A 18 -31.66 -34.10 -3.58
N LEU A 19 -30.83 -34.86 -4.31
CA LEU A 19 -29.84 -35.73 -3.70
C LEU A 19 -28.96 -34.82 -2.81
N ALA A 20 -29.11 -34.95 -1.50
CA ALA A 20 -28.29 -34.22 -0.55
C ALA A 20 -26.82 -34.49 -0.86
N GLN A 21 -26.10 -33.47 -1.30
CA GLN A 21 -24.68 -33.60 -1.63
C GLN A 21 -23.94 -34.13 -0.39
N LYS A 22 -23.00 -35.08 -0.62
CA LYS A 22 -22.18 -35.62 0.46
C LYS A 22 -21.33 -34.51 1.06
N PRO A 23 -21.15 -34.47 2.40
CA PRO A 23 -20.22 -33.55 3.03
C PRO A 23 -18.82 -33.73 2.46
N GLU A 24 -18.18 -32.62 2.10
CA GLU A 24 -16.84 -32.59 1.50
C GLU A 24 -16.15 -31.28 1.88
N ILE A 25 -14.89 -31.35 2.28
CA ILE A 25 -14.05 -30.18 2.50
C ILE A 25 -13.23 -29.94 1.23
N LYS A 26 -13.36 -28.77 0.65
CA LYS A 26 -12.66 -28.36 -0.59
C LYS A 26 -11.56 -27.34 -0.33
N ARG A 27 -11.66 -26.61 0.79
CA ARG A 27 -10.75 -25.54 1.13
C ARG A 27 -10.61 -25.42 2.64
N ILE A 28 -9.40 -25.10 3.10
CA ILE A 28 -9.06 -24.73 4.46
C ILE A 28 -8.20 -23.46 4.40
N ASP A 29 -8.63 -22.41 5.10
CA ASP A 29 -7.87 -21.18 5.25
C ASP A 29 -7.55 -20.93 6.72
N PRO A 30 -6.29 -20.55 7.03
CA PRO A 30 -5.12 -20.58 6.17
C PRO A 30 -4.77 -22.00 5.68
N GLN A 31 -4.06 -22.13 4.54
CA GLN A 31 -3.71 -23.43 3.96
C GLN A 31 -2.72 -24.22 4.81
N PHE A 32 -1.90 -23.54 5.57
CA PHE A 32 -0.97 -24.03 6.58
C PHE A 32 -0.61 -22.88 7.54
N TRP A 33 0.05 -23.20 8.66
CA TRP A 33 0.41 -22.22 9.68
C TRP A 33 1.82 -22.45 10.22
N TRP A 34 2.24 -21.68 11.22
CA TRP A 34 3.53 -21.84 11.90
C TRP A 34 3.32 -22.14 13.38
N HIS A 35 4.08 -23.10 13.90
CA HIS A 35 3.93 -23.54 15.30
C HIS A 35 4.67 -22.64 16.32
N ASN A 36 5.55 -21.77 15.86
CA ASN A 36 6.41 -20.94 16.71
C ASN A 36 6.10 -19.45 16.69
N LEU A 37 4.85 -19.09 16.36
CA LEU A 37 4.35 -17.73 16.54
C LEU A 37 4.05 -17.45 18.02
N GLU A 38 4.08 -16.17 18.42
CA GLU A 38 3.65 -15.74 19.76
C GLU A 38 2.14 -15.98 19.94
N THR A 39 1.35 -15.71 18.90
CA THR A 39 -0.09 -16.00 18.86
C THR A 39 -0.31 -17.51 18.74
N ARG A 40 -0.87 -18.10 19.77
CA ARG A 40 -1.15 -19.54 19.84
C ARG A 40 -2.53 -19.93 19.35
N GLU A 41 -3.39 -18.98 19.15
CA GLU A 41 -4.74 -19.18 18.63
C GLU A 41 -4.74 -19.23 17.11
N LEU A 42 -5.47 -20.20 16.56
CA LEU A 42 -5.61 -20.41 15.12
C LEU A 42 -7.06 -20.68 14.78
N GLN A 43 -7.65 -19.83 13.96
CA GLN A 43 -8.94 -20.09 13.33
C GLN A 43 -8.73 -20.79 11.99
N LEU A 44 -9.33 -21.96 11.81
CA LEU A 44 -9.44 -22.61 10.51
C LEU A 44 -10.83 -22.38 9.95
N LEU A 45 -10.90 -21.76 8.77
CA LEU A 45 -12.12 -21.67 7.99
C LEU A 45 -12.15 -22.83 7.00
N LEU A 46 -13.11 -23.73 7.16
CA LEU A 46 -13.33 -24.86 6.27
C LEU A 46 -14.51 -24.56 5.35
N TYR A 47 -14.33 -24.77 4.07
CA TYR A 47 -15.35 -24.55 3.05
C TYR A 47 -15.50 -25.78 2.14
N GLY A 48 -16.73 -26.10 1.77
CA GLY A 48 -17.05 -27.16 0.85
C GLY A 48 -18.52 -27.55 0.89
N ASN A 49 -18.87 -28.74 0.44
CA ASN A 49 -20.26 -29.16 0.41
C ASN A 49 -20.76 -29.58 1.80
N ASN A 50 -21.73 -28.87 2.38
CA ASN A 50 -22.31 -29.20 3.68
C ASN A 50 -21.27 -29.43 4.79
N THR A 51 -20.22 -28.63 4.81
CA THR A 51 -19.08 -28.76 5.75
C THR A 51 -19.53 -28.65 7.22
N ALA A 52 -20.59 -27.90 7.50
CA ALA A 52 -21.19 -27.76 8.84
C ALA A 52 -21.76 -29.08 9.42
N LYS A 53 -21.88 -30.14 8.61
CA LYS A 53 -22.32 -31.46 9.08
C LYS A 53 -21.20 -32.30 9.67
N PHE A 54 -19.94 -31.88 9.55
CA PHE A 54 -18.84 -32.58 10.15
C PHE A 54 -18.80 -32.38 11.67
N GLU A 55 -18.60 -33.50 12.37
CA GLU A 55 -18.05 -33.53 13.72
C GLU A 55 -16.54 -33.52 13.60
N VAL A 56 -15.87 -32.64 14.35
CA VAL A 56 -14.42 -32.47 14.31
C VAL A 56 -13.81 -32.89 15.62
N SER A 57 -12.73 -33.66 15.54
CA SER A 57 -11.93 -34.06 16.71
C SER A 57 -10.45 -34.05 16.35
N LEU A 58 -9.59 -34.02 17.38
CA LEU A 58 -8.14 -34.00 17.24
C LEU A 58 -7.54 -35.35 17.67
N ASN A 59 -6.46 -35.77 16.98
CA ASN A 59 -5.55 -36.83 17.39
C ASN A 59 -4.14 -36.31 17.64
N THR A 60 -4.00 -35.02 17.95
CA THR A 60 -2.70 -34.37 18.19
C THR A 60 -2.65 -33.95 19.66
N PRO A 61 -1.74 -34.53 20.47
CA PRO A 61 -1.51 -34.08 21.85
C PRO A 61 -1.10 -32.61 21.88
N ASP A 62 -1.39 -31.92 22.97
CA ASP A 62 -1.01 -30.52 23.24
C ASP A 62 -1.64 -29.47 22.31
N VAL A 63 -2.54 -29.88 21.40
CA VAL A 63 -3.42 -28.98 20.63
C VAL A 63 -4.85 -29.19 21.12
N THR A 64 -5.57 -28.10 21.36
CA THR A 64 -6.96 -28.17 21.82
C THR A 64 -7.90 -27.47 20.84
N ILE A 65 -9.09 -28.06 20.62
CA ILE A 65 -10.21 -27.34 19.99
C ILE A 65 -10.85 -26.48 21.08
N THR A 66 -10.82 -25.16 20.90
CA THR A 66 -11.44 -24.21 21.83
C THR A 66 -12.88 -23.89 21.49
N ASP A 67 -13.22 -23.92 20.19
CA ASP A 67 -14.60 -23.73 19.71
C ASP A 67 -14.78 -24.34 18.30
N ILE A 68 -16.03 -24.66 17.96
CA ILE A 68 -16.47 -25.04 16.61
C ILE A 68 -17.72 -24.28 16.29
N LYS A 69 -17.64 -23.36 15.32
CA LYS A 69 -18.78 -22.52 14.93
C LYS A 69 -19.29 -22.87 13.53
N LYS A 70 -20.57 -23.20 13.44
CA LYS A 70 -21.30 -23.35 12.17
C LYS A 70 -21.86 -21.99 11.75
N LEU A 71 -21.62 -21.60 10.50
CA LEU A 71 -22.18 -20.36 9.96
C LEU A 71 -23.60 -20.60 9.40
N GLU A 72 -24.31 -19.54 9.03
CA GLU A 72 -25.66 -19.64 8.45
C GLU A 72 -25.67 -20.51 7.18
N ASN A 73 -24.64 -20.38 6.35
CA ASN A 73 -24.45 -21.22 5.19
C ASN A 73 -23.79 -22.56 5.59
N PRO A 74 -24.47 -23.70 5.36
CA PRO A 74 -23.95 -25.02 5.76
C PRO A 74 -22.67 -25.43 5.06
N ASN A 75 -22.21 -24.70 4.07
CA ASN A 75 -20.95 -24.95 3.37
C ASN A 75 -19.72 -24.49 4.17
N TYR A 76 -19.92 -23.82 5.31
CA TYR A 76 -18.84 -23.27 6.14
C TYR A 76 -18.82 -23.86 7.53
N LEU A 77 -17.61 -24.08 8.02
CA LEU A 77 -17.33 -24.49 9.40
C LEU A 77 -16.08 -23.79 9.88
N LEU A 78 -16.14 -23.14 11.04
CA LEU A 78 -14.99 -22.59 11.72
C LEU A 78 -14.54 -23.53 12.82
N VAL A 79 -13.25 -23.81 12.88
CA VAL A 79 -12.61 -24.58 13.95
C VAL A 79 -11.54 -23.71 14.59
N TYR A 80 -11.69 -23.45 15.87
CA TYR A 80 -10.74 -22.67 16.65
C TYR A 80 -9.83 -23.61 17.42
N LEU A 81 -8.54 -23.41 17.26
CA LEU A 81 -7.50 -24.21 17.86
C LEU A 81 -6.64 -23.36 18.79
N ASN A 82 -6.18 -23.94 19.88
CA ASN A 82 -5.06 -23.42 20.65
C ASN A 82 -3.89 -24.37 20.51
N LEU A 83 -2.78 -23.86 20.01
CA LEU A 83 -1.56 -24.63 19.76
C LEU A 83 -0.72 -24.84 21.04
N ASN A 84 -1.06 -24.13 22.14
CA ASN A 84 -0.31 -24.22 23.42
C ASN A 84 1.22 -24.17 23.17
N ASN A 85 1.92 -25.19 23.66
CA ASN A 85 3.35 -25.37 23.44
C ASN A 85 3.67 -26.43 22.39
N TYR A 86 2.74 -26.64 21.43
CA TYR A 86 2.92 -27.63 20.38
C TYR A 86 4.01 -27.20 19.39
N HIS A 87 4.99 -28.08 19.16
CA HIS A 87 6.13 -27.86 18.28
C HIS A 87 6.21 -28.88 17.12
N GLY A 88 5.16 -29.66 16.92
CA GLY A 88 5.09 -30.61 15.81
C GLY A 88 4.86 -29.91 14.46
N ASN A 89 5.06 -30.64 13.40
CA ASN A 89 4.95 -30.16 12.02
C ASN A 89 3.57 -30.36 11.36
N GLN A 90 2.61 -30.95 12.09
CA GLN A 90 1.25 -31.18 11.59
C GLN A 90 0.25 -31.34 12.73
N ILE A 91 -1.00 -30.96 12.47
CA ILE A 91 -2.15 -31.22 13.32
C ILE A 91 -3.03 -32.26 12.62
N ILE A 92 -3.38 -33.35 13.32
CA ILE A 92 -4.23 -34.41 12.78
C ILE A 92 -5.67 -34.13 13.16
N LEU A 93 -6.46 -33.66 12.21
CA LEU A 93 -7.88 -33.36 12.34
C LEU A 93 -8.70 -34.51 11.79
N ASN A 94 -9.63 -35.04 12.59
CA ASN A 94 -10.58 -36.06 12.19
C ASN A 94 -11.94 -35.43 11.95
N PHE A 95 -12.53 -35.72 10.83
CA PHE A 95 -13.85 -35.26 10.40
C PHE A 95 -14.76 -36.44 10.21
N LYS A 96 -15.92 -36.46 10.90
CA LYS A 96 -16.90 -37.52 10.81
C LYS A 96 -18.26 -36.94 10.39
N ALA A 97 -18.86 -37.51 9.36
CA ALA A 97 -20.19 -37.17 8.91
C ALA A 97 -20.86 -38.37 8.23
N ASN A 98 -22.15 -38.60 8.55
CA ASN A 98 -22.95 -39.67 7.93
C ASN A 98 -22.27 -41.08 7.99
N GLY A 99 -21.64 -41.39 9.12
CA GLY A 99 -20.94 -42.69 9.34
C GLY A 99 -19.60 -42.85 8.60
N LYS A 100 -19.13 -41.82 7.86
CA LYS A 100 -17.83 -41.78 7.21
C LYS A 100 -16.88 -40.89 7.97
N SER A 101 -15.60 -41.29 8.02
CA SER A 101 -14.54 -40.49 8.61
C SER A 101 -13.52 -40.11 7.53
N SER A 102 -12.94 -38.91 7.66
CA SER A 102 -11.78 -38.47 6.89
C SER A 102 -10.76 -37.83 7.83
N ILE A 103 -9.49 -37.94 7.49
CA ILE A 103 -8.38 -37.36 8.25
C ILE A 103 -7.71 -36.31 7.39
N ILE A 104 -7.43 -35.16 7.98
CA ILE A 104 -6.63 -34.10 7.37
C ILE A 104 -5.40 -33.85 8.24
N ASN A 105 -4.24 -34.00 7.63
CA ASN A 105 -2.97 -33.62 8.25
C ASN A 105 -2.71 -32.13 7.91
N TYR A 106 -3.13 -31.26 8.82
CA TYR A 106 -2.92 -29.83 8.63
C TYR A 106 -1.47 -29.46 8.94
N LYS A 107 -0.78 -28.92 7.93
CA LYS A 107 0.66 -28.64 7.98
C LYS A 107 0.97 -27.47 8.90
N LEU A 108 2.02 -27.61 9.73
CA LEU A 108 2.68 -26.54 10.45
C LEU A 108 4.13 -26.44 10.01
N GLU A 109 4.62 -25.22 9.86
CA GLU A 109 6.01 -24.93 9.52
C GLU A 109 6.73 -24.29 10.71
N THR A 110 8.06 -24.26 10.64
CA THR A 110 8.90 -23.48 11.56
C THR A 110 9.23 -22.16 10.89
N LEU A 111 8.84 -21.06 11.51
CA LEU A 111 9.14 -19.73 11.02
C LEU A 111 10.56 -19.32 11.41
N LYS A 112 11.30 -18.80 10.46
CA LYS A 112 12.48 -17.96 10.71
C LYS A 112 12.03 -16.50 10.61
N LYS A 113 11.87 -15.84 11.76
CA LYS A 113 11.47 -14.43 11.82
C LYS A 113 12.61 -13.55 11.26
N GLU A 114 12.41 -13.02 10.08
CA GLU A 114 13.33 -12.09 9.42
C GLU A 114 12.51 -10.95 8.82
N THR A 115 12.32 -9.87 9.57
CA THR A 115 11.77 -8.62 9.02
C THR A 115 12.85 -7.56 8.95
N ARG A 116 12.75 -6.71 7.93
CA ARG A 116 13.61 -5.56 7.74
C ARG A 116 12.81 -4.30 7.99
N GLN A 117 13.22 -3.52 8.97
CA GLN A 117 12.53 -2.28 9.30
C GLN A 117 12.66 -1.25 8.19
N ILE A 118 11.55 -0.60 7.85
CA ILE A 118 11.56 0.65 7.08
C ILE A 118 12.02 1.77 8.00
N ASP A 119 12.96 2.57 7.54
CA ASP A 119 13.44 3.74 8.24
C ASP A 119 13.53 4.97 7.31
N PRO A 120 13.72 6.19 7.85
CA PRO A 120 13.75 7.40 7.02
C PRO A 120 14.88 7.48 5.99
N SER A 121 15.86 6.59 6.00
CA SER A 121 16.87 6.49 4.93
C SER A 121 16.40 5.69 3.72
N ASP A 122 15.28 4.99 3.85
CA ASP A 122 14.72 4.23 2.74
C ASP A 122 14.14 5.13 1.66
N PHE A 123 14.20 4.62 0.44
CA PHE A 123 13.58 5.21 -0.73
C PHE A 123 12.63 4.18 -1.33
N VAL A 124 11.34 4.49 -1.27
CA VAL A 124 10.25 3.61 -1.71
C VAL A 124 9.92 3.88 -3.18
N TYR A 125 9.78 2.80 -3.96
CA TYR A 125 9.38 2.88 -5.35
C TYR A 125 8.08 2.11 -5.56
N LEU A 126 7.01 2.84 -5.91
CA LEU A 126 5.69 2.26 -6.18
C LEU A 126 5.64 1.69 -7.60
N VAL A 127 5.44 0.39 -7.69
CA VAL A 127 5.29 -0.35 -8.95
C VAL A 127 3.82 -0.74 -9.15
N PHE A 128 3.31 -0.51 -10.34
CA PHE A 128 2.05 -1.08 -10.81
C PHE A 128 2.37 -2.33 -11.64
N PRO A 129 2.26 -3.56 -11.10
CA PRO A 129 2.82 -4.76 -11.73
C PRO A 129 2.33 -4.99 -13.16
N ASP A 130 1.03 -4.86 -13.40
CA ASP A 130 0.41 -5.04 -14.74
C ASP A 130 0.95 -4.07 -15.80
N ARG A 131 1.59 -2.95 -15.39
CA ARG A 131 2.04 -1.86 -16.28
C ARG A 131 3.54 -1.63 -16.29
N PHE A 132 4.29 -2.36 -15.48
CA PHE A 132 5.72 -2.13 -15.32
C PHE A 132 6.57 -2.96 -16.28
N SER A 133 6.42 -4.28 -16.27
CA SER A 133 7.16 -5.15 -17.17
C SER A 133 6.53 -6.53 -17.26
N ASN A 134 6.45 -7.08 -18.47
CA ASN A 134 6.01 -8.44 -18.75
C ASN A 134 7.21 -9.39 -18.80
N GLY A 135 7.34 -10.23 -17.80
CA GLY A 135 8.42 -11.23 -17.71
C GLY A 135 8.02 -12.61 -18.20
N ASN A 136 6.71 -12.87 -18.34
CA ASN A 136 6.19 -14.17 -18.77
C ASN A 136 4.89 -14.02 -19.57
N PRO A 137 4.95 -13.79 -20.88
CA PRO A 137 3.74 -13.63 -21.70
C PRO A 137 2.76 -14.81 -21.71
N LYS A 138 3.14 -15.95 -21.13
CA LYS A 138 2.26 -17.14 -21.08
C LYS A 138 1.17 -17.04 -20.01
N ASN A 139 1.32 -16.16 -19.02
CA ASN A 139 0.33 -15.96 -17.97
C ASN A 139 -0.57 -14.73 -18.20
N ASP A 140 -0.35 -13.94 -19.24
CA ASP A 140 -1.09 -12.69 -19.50
C ASP A 140 -2.60 -12.89 -19.54
N ALA A 141 -3.05 -13.99 -20.18
CA ALA A 141 -4.46 -14.32 -20.38
C ALA A 141 -4.80 -15.73 -19.93
N ILE A 142 -5.71 -15.88 -18.98
CA ILE A 142 -6.14 -17.17 -18.43
C ILE A 142 -7.63 -17.37 -18.73
N LYS A 143 -7.95 -18.37 -19.56
CA LYS A 143 -9.32 -18.64 -20.07
C LYS A 143 -10.37 -18.88 -18.98
N SER A 144 -9.97 -19.40 -17.83
CA SER A 144 -10.89 -19.68 -16.72
C SER A 144 -11.23 -18.45 -15.88
N MET A 145 -10.53 -17.33 -16.06
CA MET A 145 -10.78 -16.08 -15.35
C MET A 145 -11.83 -15.24 -16.08
N ARG A 146 -12.52 -14.36 -15.32
CA ARG A 146 -13.65 -13.57 -15.83
C ARG A 146 -13.23 -12.45 -16.79
N GLU A 147 -11.99 -11.95 -16.67
CA GLU A 147 -11.36 -11.09 -17.67
C GLU A 147 -10.21 -11.86 -18.32
N PRO A 148 -10.51 -12.71 -19.34
CA PRO A 148 -9.57 -13.69 -19.89
C PRO A 148 -8.69 -13.15 -21.02
N TRP A 149 -8.73 -11.85 -21.27
CA TRP A 149 -8.01 -11.18 -22.37
C TRP A 149 -6.99 -10.18 -21.84
N VAL A 150 -6.04 -9.82 -22.69
CA VAL A 150 -5.02 -8.81 -22.49
C VAL A 150 -4.99 -7.88 -23.69
N SER A 151 -4.88 -6.57 -23.47
CA SER A 151 -4.75 -5.57 -24.54
C SER A 151 -4.13 -4.28 -24.01
N ARG A 152 -2.94 -3.96 -24.47
CA ARG A 152 -2.21 -2.73 -24.14
C ARG A 152 -2.89 -1.45 -24.70
N ASP A 153 -3.80 -1.59 -25.66
CA ASP A 153 -4.59 -0.47 -26.22
C ASP A 153 -5.79 -0.11 -25.32
N SER A 154 -6.13 -0.96 -24.35
CA SER A 154 -7.23 -0.73 -23.42
C SER A 154 -6.75 -0.06 -22.16
N LEU A 155 -7.03 1.22 -21.96
CA LEU A 155 -6.62 1.98 -20.75
C LEU A 155 -6.96 1.28 -19.43
N ASN A 156 -8.10 0.59 -19.39
CA ASN A 156 -8.65 -0.04 -18.19
C ASN A 156 -8.65 -1.58 -18.26
N GLY A 157 -8.02 -2.17 -19.28
CA GLY A 157 -7.79 -3.60 -19.39
C GLY A 157 -6.44 -4.00 -18.80
N ARG A 158 -6.18 -5.29 -18.80
CA ARG A 158 -4.87 -5.84 -18.42
C ARG A 158 -3.88 -5.67 -19.57
N HIS A 159 -2.63 -5.36 -19.22
CA HIS A 159 -1.52 -5.21 -20.18
C HIS A 159 -0.51 -6.36 -20.11
N GLY A 160 -0.59 -7.21 -19.08
CA GLY A 160 0.21 -8.42 -18.96
C GLY A 160 1.56 -8.24 -18.25
N GLY A 161 1.81 -7.10 -17.62
CA GLY A 161 2.93 -6.98 -16.69
C GLY A 161 2.76 -7.93 -15.49
N ASP A 162 3.86 -8.44 -14.94
CA ASP A 162 3.85 -9.47 -13.92
C ASP A 162 5.02 -9.39 -12.92
N LEU A 163 5.00 -10.25 -11.89
CA LEU A 163 6.05 -10.30 -10.87
C LEU A 163 7.40 -10.77 -11.42
N GLN A 164 7.42 -11.60 -12.47
CA GLN A 164 8.66 -11.97 -13.12
C GLN A 164 9.29 -10.78 -13.84
N GLY A 165 8.47 -9.93 -14.45
CA GLY A 165 8.92 -8.66 -15.04
C GLY A 165 9.52 -7.73 -14.00
N VAL A 166 8.90 -7.62 -12.82
CA VAL A 166 9.48 -6.85 -11.69
C VAL A 166 10.82 -7.45 -11.27
N ILE A 167 10.91 -8.78 -11.08
CA ILE A 167 12.17 -9.46 -10.73
C ILE A 167 13.28 -9.15 -11.76
N ASN A 168 12.94 -9.17 -13.05
CA ASN A 168 13.90 -8.91 -14.13
C ASN A 168 14.43 -7.46 -14.14
N LYS A 169 13.79 -6.54 -13.41
CA LYS A 169 14.16 -5.12 -13.35
C LYS A 169 14.72 -4.68 -11.98
N LEU A 170 14.99 -5.61 -11.07
CA LEU A 170 15.52 -5.29 -9.75
C LEU A 170 16.89 -4.60 -9.80
N ASP A 171 17.73 -4.92 -10.78
CA ASP A 171 19.04 -4.27 -10.92
C ASP A 171 18.88 -2.79 -11.35
N TYR A 172 17.88 -2.47 -12.18
CA TYR A 172 17.52 -1.10 -12.54
C TYR A 172 17.05 -0.31 -11.30
N LEU A 173 16.19 -0.92 -10.47
CA LEU A 173 15.69 -0.29 -9.25
C LEU A 173 16.83 -0.08 -8.24
N GLN A 174 17.72 -1.06 -8.10
CA GLN A 174 18.88 -0.95 -7.22
C GLN A 174 19.85 0.15 -7.69
N ASP A 175 20.08 0.27 -9.01
CA ASP A 175 20.91 1.33 -9.59
C ASP A 175 20.30 2.72 -9.34
N LEU A 176 18.98 2.87 -9.41
CA LEU A 176 18.27 4.11 -9.07
C LEU A 176 18.43 4.50 -7.58
N GLY A 177 18.81 3.56 -6.72
CA GLY A 177 18.95 3.76 -5.28
C GLY A 177 17.72 3.34 -4.47
N VAL A 178 16.75 2.64 -5.08
CA VAL A 178 15.57 2.11 -4.41
C VAL A 178 15.98 1.11 -3.34
N SER A 179 15.41 1.23 -2.15
CA SER A 179 15.62 0.30 -1.04
C SER A 179 14.35 -0.43 -0.60
N CYS A 180 13.18 0.02 -1.05
CA CYS A 180 11.91 -0.64 -0.81
C CYS A 180 11.03 -0.60 -2.06
N VAL A 181 10.50 -1.75 -2.46
CA VAL A 181 9.52 -1.87 -3.56
C VAL A 181 8.13 -2.02 -2.95
N TRP A 182 7.25 -1.07 -3.26
CA TRP A 182 5.83 -1.16 -2.96
C TRP A 182 5.09 -1.57 -4.22
N LEU A 183 4.38 -2.69 -4.18
CA LEU A 183 3.53 -3.15 -5.28
C LEU A 183 2.08 -2.77 -5.03
N ASN A 184 1.36 -2.27 -6.04
CA ASN A 184 -0.10 -2.26 -6.01
C ASN A 184 -0.62 -3.67 -5.74
N PRO A 185 -1.89 -3.86 -5.28
CA PRO A 185 -2.35 -5.15 -4.78
C PRO A 185 -2.10 -6.29 -5.76
N THR A 186 -1.45 -7.34 -5.27
CA THR A 186 -1.08 -8.53 -6.07
C THR A 186 -2.04 -9.70 -5.88
N LEU A 187 -2.94 -9.62 -4.89
CA LEU A 187 -3.91 -10.67 -4.64
C LEU A 187 -4.87 -10.80 -5.82
N ILE A 188 -5.41 -12.01 -6.00
CA ILE A 188 -6.27 -12.33 -7.14
C ILE A 188 -7.46 -11.37 -7.23
N ASN A 189 -7.61 -10.75 -8.38
CA ASN A 189 -8.74 -9.88 -8.72
C ASN A 189 -9.48 -10.43 -9.94
N ASP A 190 -10.32 -11.45 -9.71
CA ASP A 190 -11.10 -12.09 -10.76
C ASP A 190 -12.45 -11.40 -10.98
N GLN A 191 -12.41 -10.09 -11.23
CA GLN A 191 -13.55 -9.31 -11.68
C GLN A 191 -13.70 -9.39 -13.20
N PRO A 192 -14.91 -9.20 -13.77
CA PRO A 192 -15.15 -9.26 -15.21
C PRO A 192 -14.58 -8.07 -15.99
N ALA A 193 -14.18 -7.00 -15.32
CA ALA A 193 -13.56 -5.81 -15.88
C ALA A 193 -12.71 -5.10 -14.82
N TYR A 194 -11.78 -4.29 -15.26
CA TYR A 194 -10.89 -3.50 -14.39
C TYR A 194 -10.02 -4.35 -13.45
N SER A 195 -9.84 -5.63 -13.72
CA SER A 195 -9.11 -6.54 -12.82
C SER A 195 -7.63 -6.18 -12.66
N TYR A 196 -7.10 -5.35 -13.56
CA TYR A 196 -5.69 -4.94 -13.59
C TYR A 196 -5.23 -4.19 -12.34
N HIS A 197 -6.14 -3.47 -11.66
CA HIS A 197 -5.73 -2.60 -10.53
C HIS A 197 -5.54 -3.34 -9.20
N GLY A 198 -6.12 -4.54 -9.02
CA GLY A 198 -5.94 -5.37 -7.84
C GLY A 198 -6.81 -5.03 -6.62
N TYR A 199 -7.41 -3.84 -6.54
CA TYR A 199 -8.14 -3.37 -5.34
C TYR A 199 -9.48 -4.08 -5.08
N ALA A 200 -10.09 -4.73 -6.07
CA ALA A 200 -11.30 -5.52 -5.89
C ALA A 200 -10.96 -7.02 -5.75
N LEU A 201 -10.17 -7.36 -4.73
CA LEU A 201 -9.64 -8.70 -4.53
C LEU A 201 -10.75 -9.74 -4.36
N THR A 202 -10.53 -10.94 -4.88
CA THR A 202 -11.49 -12.05 -4.86
C THR A 202 -11.02 -13.25 -4.05
N ASP A 203 -9.82 -13.18 -3.48
CA ASP A 203 -9.26 -14.16 -2.55
C ASP A 203 -8.14 -13.53 -1.71
N HIS A 204 -8.12 -13.82 -0.39
CA HIS A 204 -7.14 -13.26 0.54
C HIS A 204 -5.83 -14.05 0.64
N TYR A 205 -5.78 -15.30 0.17
CA TYR A 205 -4.62 -16.19 0.30
C TYR A 205 -3.96 -16.54 -1.05
N LEU A 206 -4.48 -15.98 -2.15
CA LEU A 206 -3.95 -16.26 -3.49
C LEU A 206 -3.51 -14.98 -4.19
N THR A 207 -2.28 -14.98 -4.68
CA THR A 207 -1.78 -14.01 -5.65
C THR A 207 -2.40 -14.28 -7.01
N ASP A 208 -2.71 -13.24 -7.78
CA ASP A 208 -3.28 -13.37 -9.12
C ASP A 208 -2.35 -14.22 -10.02
N PRO A 209 -2.86 -15.33 -10.58
CA PRO A 209 -2.05 -16.20 -11.41
C PRO A 209 -1.54 -15.51 -12.68
N ARG A 210 -2.21 -14.44 -13.14
CA ARG A 210 -1.74 -13.59 -14.25
C ARG A 210 -0.53 -12.73 -13.83
N LEU A 211 -0.30 -12.56 -12.53
CA LEU A 211 0.92 -11.96 -11.97
C LEU A 211 1.98 -13.03 -11.63
N GLY A 212 1.62 -14.34 -11.67
CA GLY A 212 2.54 -15.45 -11.45
C GLY A 212 2.29 -16.28 -10.19
N GLY A 213 1.28 -15.95 -9.37
CA GLY A 213 0.87 -16.74 -8.21
C GLY A 213 1.78 -16.62 -6.99
N ASN A 214 1.43 -17.36 -5.93
CA ASN A 214 2.04 -17.24 -4.60
C ASN A 214 3.56 -17.49 -4.61
N ASP A 215 4.02 -18.54 -5.28
CA ASP A 215 5.45 -18.91 -5.28
C ASP A 215 6.31 -17.85 -5.94
N LEU A 216 5.79 -17.17 -6.97
CA LEU A 216 6.52 -16.09 -7.62
C LEU A 216 6.57 -14.83 -6.73
N TYR A 217 5.50 -14.57 -5.95
CA TYR A 217 5.51 -13.47 -4.97
C TYR A 217 6.54 -13.73 -3.87
N LYS A 218 6.58 -14.94 -3.31
CA LYS A 218 7.63 -15.37 -2.38
C LYS A 218 9.04 -15.25 -2.98
N LYS A 219 9.21 -15.65 -4.26
CA LYS A 219 10.48 -15.50 -4.96
C LYS A 219 10.89 -14.04 -5.07
N LEU A 220 9.97 -13.13 -5.38
CA LEU A 220 10.25 -11.69 -5.43
C LEU A 220 10.76 -11.17 -4.08
N GLY A 221 10.10 -11.50 -2.96
CA GLY A 221 10.58 -11.15 -1.62
C GLY A 221 12.01 -11.62 -1.38
N ASN A 222 12.31 -12.87 -1.71
CA ASN A 222 13.66 -13.43 -1.58
C ASN A 222 14.69 -12.70 -2.47
N GLU A 223 14.34 -12.34 -3.70
CA GLU A 223 15.25 -11.63 -4.61
C GLU A 223 15.52 -10.18 -4.17
N LEU A 224 14.52 -9.51 -3.58
CA LEU A 224 14.68 -8.20 -2.96
C LEU A 224 15.61 -8.30 -1.74
N HIS A 225 15.37 -9.27 -0.87
CA HIS A 225 16.18 -9.47 0.34
C HIS A 225 17.65 -9.78 0.05
N LYS A 226 17.96 -10.55 -1.00
CA LYS A 226 19.33 -10.78 -1.47
C LYS A 226 20.07 -9.49 -1.86
N ARG A 227 19.32 -8.46 -2.26
CA ARG A 227 19.84 -7.14 -2.65
C ARG A 227 19.81 -6.12 -1.50
N ASN A 228 19.47 -6.54 -0.28
CA ASN A 228 19.18 -5.67 0.87
C ASN A 228 18.08 -4.63 0.56
N MET A 229 17.12 -5.02 -0.27
CA MET A 229 15.89 -4.28 -0.54
C MET A 229 14.73 -4.88 0.22
N LYS A 230 13.69 -4.11 0.45
CA LYS A 230 12.49 -4.45 1.22
C LYS A 230 11.28 -4.59 0.32
N LEU A 231 10.29 -5.38 0.78
CA LEU A 231 9.02 -5.57 0.09
C LEU A 231 7.88 -4.96 0.92
N MET A 232 7.18 -3.97 0.34
CA MET A 232 5.98 -3.39 0.93
C MET A 232 4.75 -3.91 0.18
N MET A 233 3.83 -4.55 0.91
CA MET A 233 2.56 -5.04 0.37
C MET A 233 1.48 -3.97 0.49
N ASP A 234 0.70 -3.79 -0.58
CA ASP A 234 -0.53 -3.00 -0.56
C ASP A 234 -1.67 -3.87 -0.01
N LEU A 235 -2.19 -3.50 1.15
CA LEU A 235 -3.19 -4.22 1.89
C LEU A 235 -4.55 -3.55 1.74
N VAL A 236 -5.60 -4.30 1.40
CA VAL A 236 -6.95 -3.79 1.18
C VAL A 236 -7.93 -4.40 2.20
N PRO A 237 -8.03 -3.87 3.43
CA PRO A 237 -8.88 -4.45 4.46
C PRO A 237 -10.33 -4.02 4.40
N ASN A 238 -10.64 -2.84 3.82
CA ASN A 238 -11.96 -2.22 3.87
C ASN A 238 -13.01 -2.96 3.04
N HIS A 239 -12.65 -3.40 1.86
CA HIS A 239 -13.60 -3.96 0.89
C HIS A 239 -13.00 -5.14 0.13
N ILE A 240 -13.86 -5.89 -0.53
CA ILE A 240 -13.51 -7.01 -1.40
C ILE A 240 -14.20 -6.86 -2.75
N GLY A 241 -13.79 -7.64 -3.74
CA GLY A 241 -14.50 -7.69 -5.01
C GLY A 241 -15.88 -8.37 -4.91
N SER A 242 -16.88 -7.88 -5.63
CA SER A 242 -18.21 -8.50 -5.69
C SER A 242 -18.18 -9.94 -6.22
N LYS A 243 -17.06 -10.38 -6.82
CA LYS A 243 -16.82 -11.77 -7.27
C LYS A 243 -15.89 -12.52 -6.32
N HIS A 244 -15.66 -12.01 -5.12
CA HIS A 244 -14.97 -12.77 -4.08
C HIS A 244 -15.69 -14.10 -3.85
N TRP A 245 -14.94 -15.20 -3.68
CA TRP A 245 -15.54 -16.51 -3.55
C TRP A 245 -16.55 -16.62 -2.41
N MET A 246 -16.34 -15.91 -1.29
CA MET A 246 -17.30 -15.80 -0.20
C MET A 246 -18.53 -14.94 -0.55
N MET A 247 -18.43 -14.00 -1.50
CA MET A 247 -19.62 -13.26 -1.98
C MET A 247 -20.48 -14.12 -2.90
N LEU A 248 -19.88 -15.06 -3.62
CA LEU A 248 -20.59 -15.96 -4.52
C LEU A 248 -21.33 -17.09 -3.78
N ASP A 249 -20.83 -17.46 -2.61
CA ASP A 249 -21.47 -18.42 -1.69
C ASP A 249 -21.32 -17.88 -0.27
N MET A 250 -22.15 -16.87 0.08
CA MET A 250 -21.99 -16.05 1.29
C MET A 250 -22.04 -16.89 2.58
N PRO A 251 -21.05 -16.74 3.50
CA PRO A 251 -20.99 -17.51 4.74
C PRO A 251 -22.15 -17.23 5.70
N ASP A 252 -22.43 -15.96 5.93
CA ASP A 252 -23.56 -15.42 6.68
C ASP A 252 -23.76 -13.93 6.35
N LYS A 253 -24.88 -13.37 6.79
CA LYS A 253 -25.22 -11.96 6.53
C LYS A 253 -24.28 -10.97 7.18
N SER A 254 -23.55 -11.38 8.20
CA SER A 254 -22.63 -10.51 8.93
C SER A 254 -21.27 -10.37 8.26
N PHE A 255 -21.02 -11.04 7.14
CA PHE A 255 -19.74 -11.00 6.42
C PHE A 255 -19.42 -9.63 5.84
N VAL A 256 -20.44 -8.95 5.28
CA VAL A 256 -20.32 -7.60 4.72
C VAL A 256 -21.34 -6.67 5.35
N ASN A 257 -21.02 -5.38 5.40
CA ASN A 257 -21.97 -4.36 5.84
C ASN A 257 -23.11 -4.22 4.83
N GLN A 258 -24.35 -4.33 5.33
CA GLN A 258 -25.55 -4.33 4.51
C GLN A 258 -26.40 -3.08 4.75
N TRP A 259 -26.99 -2.58 3.67
CA TRP A 259 -27.92 -1.48 3.65
C TRP A 259 -29.22 -1.93 2.95
N PRO A 260 -30.37 -1.30 3.21
CA PRO A 260 -31.61 -1.63 2.51
C PRO A 260 -31.51 -1.52 0.99
N GLU A 261 -30.68 -0.58 0.52
CA GLU A 261 -30.31 -0.38 -0.88
C GLU A 261 -28.82 -0.06 -0.96
N PHE A 262 -28.24 -0.13 -2.15
CA PHE A 262 -26.82 0.22 -2.33
C PHE A 262 -26.54 1.61 -1.77
N THR A 263 -25.66 1.66 -0.78
CA THR A 263 -25.22 2.89 -0.13
C THR A 263 -23.70 3.00 -0.21
N ARG A 264 -23.26 4.00 -0.97
CA ARG A 264 -21.84 4.31 -1.12
C ARG A 264 -21.31 5.06 0.11
N THR A 265 -20.06 4.80 0.52
CA THR A 265 -19.38 5.61 1.53
C THR A 265 -19.40 7.10 1.15
N ASN A 266 -19.38 7.99 2.13
CA ASN A 266 -19.35 9.42 1.86
C ASN A 266 -17.94 9.99 1.58
N TYR A 267 -16.89 9.16 1.71
CA TYR A 267 -15.49 9.54 1.50
C TYR A 267 -15.02 10.70 2.40
N ARG A 268 -15.51 10.82 3.63
CA ARG A 268 -15.20 11.90 4.56
C ARG A 268 -14.55 11.40 5.84
N ALA A 269 -13.23 11.15 5.79
CA ALA A 269 -12.43 10.72 6.94
C ALA A 269 -12.60 11.63 8.17
N THR A 270 -12.87 12.91 7.95
CA THR A 270 -13.11 13.89 9.01
C THR A 270 -14.26 13.54 9.93
N THR A 271 -15.25 12.73 9.50
CA THR A 271 -16.37 12.30 10.36
C THR A 271 -15.94 11.54 11.61
N HIS A 272 -14.73 10.95 11.62
CA HIS A 272 -14.19 10.25 12.79
C HIS A 272 -13.91 11.18 13.96
N LEU A 273 -13.47 12.41 13.69
CA LEU A 273 -13.01 13.37 14.70
C LEU A 273 -13.88 14.63 14.78
N ASP A 274 -14.84 14.78 13.87
CA ASP A 274 -15.80 15.89 13.90
C ASP A 274 -16.80 15.71 15.05
N PRO A 275 -16.81 16.59 16.07
CA PRO A 275 -17.72 16.49 17.19
C PRO A 275 -19.19 16.74 16.79
N TYR A 276 -19.43 17.29 15.62
CA TYR A 276 -20.76 17.63 15.09
C TYR A 276 -21.25 16.67 14.01
N ALA A 277 -20.43 15.68 13.62
CA ALA A 277 -20.82 14.70 12.60
C ALA A 277 -22.05 13.90 13.06
N SER A 278 -23.03 13.74 12.16
CA SER A 278 -24.19 12.90 12.42
C SER A 278 -23.81 11.42 12.53
N ASP A 279 -24.55 10.65 13.29
CA ASP A 279 -24.34 9.19 13.38
C ASP A 279 -24.55 8.50 12.05
N TYR A 280 -25.47 9.03 11.22
CA TYR A 280 -25.68 8.56 9.85
C TYR A 280 -24.43 8.70 8.99
N ASP A 281 -23.77 9.88 9.03
CA ASP A 281 -22.57 10.12 8.22
C ASP A 281 -21.36 9.35 8.74
N LYS A 282 -21.20 9.21 10.06
CA LYS A 282 -20.19 8.33 10.67
C LYS A 282 -20.37 6.89 10.20
N LYS A 283 -21.60 6.37 10.32
CA LYS A 283 -21.92 5.02 9.85
C LYS A 283 -21.69 4.88 8.34
N ARG A 284 -22.13 5.85 7.55
CA ARG A 284 -21.96 5.84 6.10
C ARG A 284 -20.49 5.89 5.66
N MET A 285 -19.64 6.56 6.42
CA MET A 285 -18.19 6.59 6.17
C MET A 285 -17.58 5.19 6.30
N VAL A 286 -17.93 4.47 7.37
CA VAL A 286 -17.27 3.21 7.76
C VAL A 286 -17.95 1.98 7.16
N ASP A 287 -19.29 2.01 7.01
CA ASP A 287 -20.09 0.85 6.58
C ASP A 287 -20.57 0.98 5.13
N GLY A 288 -20.39 2.15 4.49
CA GLY A 288 -20.80 2.36 3.11
C GLY A 288 -19.85 1.65 2.15
N TRP A 289 -20.38 0.99 1.12
CA TRP A 289 -19.57 0.31 0.12
C TRP A 289 -18.71 1.30 -0.66
N PHE A 290 -17.48 0.91 -0.94
CA PHE A 290 -16.56 1.78 -1.71
C PHE A 290 -17.10 2.01 -3.13
N ASP A 291 -17.55 0.95 -3.78
CA ASP A 291 -18.24 0.98 -5.07
C ASP A 291 -19.25 -0.17 -5.18
N THR A 292 -20.07 -0.19 -6.22
CA THR A 292 -21.02 -1.29 -6.52
C THR A 292 -20.32 -2.65 -6.68
N GLN A 293 -19.07 -2.66 -7.11
CA GLN A 293 -18.25 -3.86 -7.26
C GLN A 293 -17.30 -4.11 -6.08
N MET A 294 -17.34 -3.25 -5.06
CA MET A 294 -16.46 -3.30 -3.89
C MET A 294 -17.30 -3.24 -2.60
N PRO A 295 -17.98 -4.36 -2.24
CA PRO A 295 -18.71 -4.49 -0.99
C PRO A 295 -17.80 -4.30 0.21
N ASP A 296 -18.31 -3.57 1.19
CA ASP A 296 -17.64 -3.26 2.45
C ASP A 296 -17.65 -4.46 3.39
N VAL A 297 -16.48 -4.84 3.92
CA VAL A 297 -16.33 -5.99 4.80
C VAL A 297 -16.68 -5.63 6.24
N ASN A 298 -17.58 -6.39 6.87
CA ASN A 298 -17.94 -6.14 8.25
C ASN A 298 -16.86 -6.64 9.23
N GLN A 299 -15.89 -5.81 9.49
CA GLN A 299 -14.73 -6.09 10.34
C GLN A 299 -15.07 -6.23 11.83
N ARG A 300 -16.29 -5.84 12.26
CA ARG A 300 -16.79 -6.04 13.64
C ARG A 300 -17.27 -7.47 13.89
N THR A 301 -17.44 -8.26 12.83
CA THR A 301 -17.76 -9.68 12.95
C THR A 301 -16.50 -10.46 13.39
N PRO A 302 -16.48 -11.11 14.55
CA PRO A 302 -15.25 -11.65 15.14
C PRO A 302 -14.51 -12.64 14.24
N TRP A 303 -15.23 -13.56 13.56
CA TRP A 303 -14.58 -14.52 12.68
C TRP A 303 -13.99 -13.86 11.41
N VAL A 304 -14.62 -12.80 10.91
CA VAL A 304 -14.11 -12.01 9.77
C VAL A 304 -12.84 -11.28 10.18
N ALA A 305 -12.87 -10.61 11.33
CA ALA A 305 -11.69 -9.93 11.89
C ALA A 305 -10.51 -10.89 12.01
N THR A 306 -10.73 -12.06 12.59
CA THR A 306 -9.67 -13.08 12.74
C THR A 306 -9.17 -13.59 11.39
N TYR A 307 -10.08 -13.86 10.44
CA TYR A 307 -9.71 -14.31 9.08
C TYR A 307 -8.81 -13.29 8.38
N LEU A 308 -9.13 -12.01 8.46
CA LEU A 308 -8.33 -10.93 7.88
C LEU A 308 -6.96 -10.82 8.56
N MET A 309 -6.92 -10.71 9.89
CA MET A 309 -5.66 -10.59 10.66
C MET A 309 -4.73 -11.76 10.39
N GLN A 310 -5.25 -13.01 10.37
CA GLN A 310 -4.47 -14.18 10.05
C GLN A 310 -3.95 -14.17 8.61
N SER A 311 -4.74 -13.71 7.64
CA SER A 311 -4.29 -13.63 6.24
C SER A 311 -3.13 -12.65 6.09
N TYR A 312 -3.13 -11.53 6.81
CA TYR A 312 -2.07 -10.53 6.77
C TYR A 312 -0.76 -11.05 7.39
N LEU A 313 -0.87 -11.68 8.55
CA LEU A 313 0.28 -12.33 9.19
C LEU A 313 0.82 -13.49 8.32
N TRP A 314 -0.07 -14.22 7.66
CA TRP A 314 0.31 -15.28 6.73
C TRP A 314 1.17 -14.76 5.57
N TRP A 315 0.81 -13.62 4.97
CA TRP A 315 1.59 -13.01 3.90
C TRP A 315 2.95 -12.49 4.36
N ILE A 316 3.03 -11.87 5.54
CA ILE A 316 4.32 -11.47 6.14
C ILE A 316 5.26 -12.67 6.17
N ASN A 317 4.79 -13.78 6.69
CA ASN A 317 5.60 -14.98 6.89
C ASN A 317 5.88 -15.75 5.59
N TYR A 318 4.89 -15.81 4.69
CA TYR A 318 5.00 -16.57 3.45
C TYR A 318 5.89 -15.91 2.42
N ALA A 319 5.67 -14.62 2.17
CA ALA A 319 6.35 -13.88 1.10
C ALA A 319 7.51 -13.00 1.59
N GLY A 320 7.73 -12.91 2.91
CA GLY A 320 8.76 -12.05 3.49
C GLY A 320 8.41 -10.56 3.33
N ILE A 321 7.17 -10.19 3.68
CA ILE A 321 6.73 -8.79 3.63
C ILE A 321 7.37 -8.01 4.78
N ASP A 322 8.00 -6.89 4.49
CA ASP A 322 8.70 -6.05 5.46
C ASP A 322 7.85 -4.86 5.93
N ALA A 323 6.83 -4.48 5.16
CA ALA A 323 5.96 -3.35 5.47
C ALA A 323 4.59 -3.47 4.81
N PHE A 324 3.61 -2.73 5.35
CA PHE A 324 2.30 -2.54 4.73
C PHE A 324 2.06 -1.08 4.31
N ARG A 325 1.55 -0.88 3.11
CA ARG A 325 0.71 0.27 2.78
C ARG A 325 -0.74 -0.19 2.86
N ILE A 326 -1.53 0.48 3.66
CA ILE A 326 -2.91 0.06 3.93
C ILE A 326 -3.86 1.00 3.19
N ASP A 327 -4.55 0.43 2.21
CA ASP A 327 -5.52 1.10 1.37
C ASP A 327 -6.70 1.63 2.19
N THR A 328 -7.19 2.81 1.82
CA THR A 328 -8.40 3.39 2.42
C THR A 328 -8.47 3.26 3.95
N TYR A 329 -7.36 3.51 4.66
CA TYR A 329 -7.25 3.23 6.10
C TYR A 329 -8.39 3.81 6.93
N SER A 330 -8.75 5.06 6.68
CA SER A 330 -9.79 5.78 7.43
C SER A 330 -11.23 5.34 7.14
N TYR A 331 -11.44 4.44 6.19
CA TYR A 331 -12.76 3.88 5.86
C TYR A 331 -13.09 2.63 6.67
N ASN A 332 -12.07 1.99 7.24
CA ASN A 332 -12.21 0.80 8.05
C ASN A 332 -12.80 1.08 9.43
N ASP A 333 -13.32 0.04 10.07
CA ASP A 333 -13.63 0.12 11.50
C ASP A 333 -12.35 0.42 12.29
N TYR A 334 -12.36 1.51 13.05
CA TYR A 334 -11.18 1.99 13.76
C TYR A 334 -10.65 0.98 14.78
N GLU A 335 -11.55 0.33 15.52
CA GLU A 335 -11.16 -0.64 16.58
C GLU A 335 -10.60 -1.93 15.98
N PHE A 336 -11.14 -2.34 14.82
CA PHE A 336 -10.56 -3.46 14.08
C PHE A 336 -9.15 -3.13 13.61
N MET A 337 -8.92 -1.94 13.03
CA MET A 337 -7.59 -1.58 12.53
C MET A 337 -6.56 -1.48 13.65
N ASP A 338 -6.95 -0.94 14.81
CA ASP A 338 -6.10 -0.92 16.00
C ASP A 338 -5.72 -2.34 16.44
N LYS A 339 -6.71 -3.23 16.60
CA LYS A 339 -6.49 -4.64 16.94
C LYS A 339 -5.65 -5.38 15.90
N CYS A 340 -5.88 -5.09 14.62
CA CYS A 340 -5.14 -5.70 13.52
C CYS A 340 -3.65 -5.34 13.56
N MET A 341 -3.34 -4.06 13.74
CA MET A 341 -1.95 -3.61 13.85
C MET A 341 -1.30 -4.11 15.14
N ALA A 342 -2.03 -4.11 16.26
CA ALA A 342 -1.55 -4.71 17.53
C ALA A 342 -1.25 -6.21 17.38
N TYR A 343 -2.08 -6.95 16.65
CA TYR A 343 -1.88 -8.36 16.35
C TYR A 343 -0.58 -8.60 15.56
N ILE A 344 -0.28 -7.73 14.57
CA ILE A 344 0.97 -7.79 13.83
C ILE A 344 2.16 -7.41 14.72
N HIS A 345 2.04 -6.35 15.53
CA HIS A 345 3.12 -5.91 16.43
C HIS A 345 3.42 -6.91 17.56
N ASN A 346 2.46 -7.74 17.94
CA ASN A 346 2.73 -8.84 18.86
C ASN A 346 3.76 -9.83 18.31
N GLU A 347 3.75 -10.08 17.00
CA GLU A 347 4.72 -10.94 16.31
C GLU A 347 5.98 -10.19 15.86
N TYR A 348 5.82 -8.94 15.44
CA TYR A 348 6.83 -8.07 14.85
C TYR A 348 6.72 -6.65 15.42
N PRO A 349 7.31 -6.37 16.61
CA PRO A 349 7.12 -5.12 17.35
C PRO A 349 7.43 -3.84 16.53
N ASP A 350 8.39 -3.93 15.62
CA ASP A 350 8.86 -2.81 14.82
C ASP A 350 8.34 -2.82 13.37
N PHE A 351 7.28 -3.60 13.10
CA PHE A 351 6.72 -3.71 11.75
C PHE A 351 6.16 -2.38 11.28
N TYR A 352 6.68 -1.89 10.15
CA TYR A 352 6.24 -0.62 9.59
C TYR A 352 4.92 -0.76 8.84
N SER A 353 3.98 0.11 9.15
CA SER A 353 2.72 0.26 8.42
C SER A 353 2.42 1.72 8.13
N THR A 354 1.95 2.01 6.92
CA THR A 354 1.51 3.35 6.53
C THR A 354 0.09 3.32 6.02
N GLY A 355 -0.79 4.12 6.62
CA GLY A 355 -2.20 4.21 6.24
C GLY A 355 -2.42 5.25 5.14
N GLU A 356 -3.22 4.91 4.14
CA GLU A 356 -3.75 5.92 3.23
C GLU A 356 -4.90 6.65 3.90
N ILE A 357 -4.63 7.88 4.30
CA ILE A 357 -5.61 8.79 4.88
C ILE A 357 -5.67 10.01 3.97
N TRP A 358 -6.49 9.91 2.93
CA TRP A 358 -6.62 10.97 1.94
C TRP A 358 -7.47 12.11 2.51
N GLU A 359 -6.78 13.11 3.01
CA GLU A 359 -7.38 14.26 3.66
C GLU A 359 -6.59 15.53 3.35
N GLN A 360 -7.28 16.60 3.02
CA GLN A 360 -6.67 17.87 2.61
C GLN A 360 -6.81 19.00 3.65
N SER A 361 -7.70 18.82 4.63
CA SER A 361 -8.11 19.93 5.47
C SER A 361 -7.15 20.20 6.63
N SER A 362 -6.51 19.19 7.20
CA SER A 362 -5.65 19.34 8.37
C SER A 362 -4.71 18.15 8.60
N VAL A 363 -3.45 18.44 8.96
CA VAL A 363 -2.48 17.43 9.43
C VAL A 363 -3.02 16.65 10.64
N LEU A 364 -3.86 17.28 11.46
CA LEU A 364 -4.54 16.65 12.57
C LEU A 364 -5.28 15.36 12.16
N ASN A 365 -5.93 15.36 10.99
CA ASN A 365 -6.70 14.22 10.52
C ASN A 365 -5.82 13.00 10.27
N MET A 366 -4.59 13.18 9.79
CA MET A 366 -3.66 12.07 9.61
C MET A 366 -3.07 11.61 10.95
N ALA A 367 -2.64 12.55 11.80
CA ALA A 367 -2.09 12.24 13.10
C ALA A 367 -3.08 11.48 13.99
N TYR A 368 -4.39 11.79 13.88
CA TYR A 368 -5.46 11.13 14.63
C TYR A 368 -5.45 9.60 14.51
N PHE A 369 -5.11 9.07 13.33
CA PHE A 369 -5.15 7.64 13.05
C PHE A 369 -3.85 6.89 13.38
N THR A 370 -2.78 7.59 13.75
CA THR A 370 -1.46 6.97 13.98
C THR A 370 -1.12 6.81 15.46
N GLN A 371 -0.34 5.78 15.79
CA GLN A 371 0.32 5.70 17.11
C GLN A 371 1.37 6.81 17.29
N ASN A 372 1.91 7.32 16.19
CA ASN A 372 2.87 8.42 16.09
C ASN A 372 2.20 9.78 16.36
N ASN A 373 1.46 9.89 17.44
CA ASN A 373 0.60 11.01 17.80
C ASN A 373 1.01 11.60 19.16
N ALA A 374 1.71 12.72 19.14
CA ALA A 374 2.29 13.35 20.31
C ALA A 374 1.25 13.80 21.37
N TYR A 375 0.02 14.08 20.97
CA TYR A 375 -1.02 14.61 21.85
C TYR A 375 -2.15 13.63 22.16
N LYS A 376 -2.05 12.39 21.71
CA LYS A 376 -3.11 11.38 21.85
C LYS A 376 -4.48 11.93 21.44
N LEU A 377 -4.54 12.49 20.25
CA LEU A 377 -5.71 13.19 19.70
C LEU A 377 -6.94 12.29 19.58
N SER A 378 -6.75 10.98 19.41
CA SER A 378 -7.82 10.01 19.49
C SER A 378 -8.05 9.56 20.94
N PRO A 379 -9.30 9.42 21.39
CA PRO A 379 -9.62 8.78 22.67
C PRO A 379 -9.34 7.26 22.64
N LYS A 380 -9.09 6.70 21.48
CA LYS A 380 -8.81 5.29 21.25
C LYS A 380 -7.32 5.08 20.96
N SER A 381 -6.80 3.91 21.27
CA SER A 381 -5.44 3.52 20.87
C SER A 381 -5.33 3.40 19.35
N SER A 382 -4.13 3.53 18.83
CA SER A 382 -3.80 3.20 17.46
C SER A 382 -2.40 2.59 17.41
N HIS A 383 -2.25 1.52 16.64
CA HIS A 383 -0.97 0.86 16.38
C HIS A 383 -0.49 1.08 14.93
N LEU A 384 -1.13 1.96 14.17
CA LEU A 384 -0.64 2.36 12.85
C LEU A 384 0.65 3.16 13.00
N THR A 385 1.75 2.70 12.41
CA THR A 385 3.07 3.34 12.57
C THR A 385 3.12 4.73 11.97
N SER A 386 2.53 4.94 10.78
CA SER A 386 2.63 6.19 10.04
C SER A 386 1.44 6.43 9.11
N ALA A 387 1.36 7.62 8.54
CA ALA A 387 0.41 7.96 7.49
C ALA A 387 1.13 8.34 6.19
N LYS A 388 0.49 8.12 5.05
CA LYS A 388 0.89 8.67 3.76
C LYS A 388 0.62 10.17 3.75
N ASP A 389 1.68 10.97 3.57
CA ASP A 389 1.67 12.42 3.86
C ASP A 389 1.07 13.26 2.72
N PHE A 390 -0.25 13.24 2.61
CA PHE A 390 -0.99 14.06 1.65
C PHE A 390 -0.83 15.57 1.87
N HIS A 391 -0.66 16.01 3.11
CA HIS A 391 -0.51 17.45 3.40
C HIS A 391 0.81 17.99 2.86
N LEU A 392 1.90 17.26 3.07
CA LEU A 392 3.18 17.65 2.51
C LEU A 392 3.19 17.56 0.98
N PHE A 393 2.51 16.55 0.41
CA PHE A 393 2.31 16.47 -1.04
C PHE A 393 1.64 17.74 -1.58
N TRP A 394 0.47 18.13 -1.04
CA TRP A 394 -0.22 19.34 -1.49
C TRP A 394 0.61 20.60 -1.27
N ALA A 395 1.32 20.69 -0.12
CA ALA A 395 2.18 21.82 0.18
C ALA A 395 3.35 21.97 -0.82
N ILE A 396 3.94 20.85 -1.27
CA ILE A 396 4.99 20.87 -2.29
C ILE A 396 4.41 21.30 -3.63
N MET A 397 3.24 20.74 -4.04
CA MET A 397 2.58 21.10 -5.29
C MET A 397 2.22 22.58 -5.35
N ASP A 398 1.63 23.11 -4.28
CA ASP A 398 1.31 24.54 -4.13
C ASP A 398 2.58 25.39 -4.11
N GLY A 399 3.61 24.92 -3.39
CA GLY A 399 4.91 25.59 -3.30
C GLY A 399 5.59 25.84 -4.63
N LEU A 400 5.44 24.87 -5.55
CA LEU A 400 6.05 24.91 -6.88
C LEU A 400 5.17 25.62 -7.94
N ASN A 401 3.84 25.63 -7.77
CA ASN A 401 2.92 26.11 -8.78
C ASN A 401 2.28 27.47 -8.49
N GLN A 402 2.21 27.88 -7.22
CA GLN A 402 1.63 29.14 -6.84
C GLN A 402 2.70 30.23 -6.77
N LYS A 403 2.31 31.46 -7.12
CA LYS A 403 3.14 32.64 -6.88
C LYS A 403 3.27 32.88 -5.37
N ALA A 404 4.45 33.30 -4.93
CA ALA A 404 4.69 33.63 -3.55
C ALA A 404 3.80 34.80 -3.09
N GLU A 405 3.02 34.55 -2.03
CA GLU A 405 2.19 35.52 -1.31
C GLU A 405 2.26 35.15 0.18
N TRP A 406 1.53 35.88 1.04
CA TRP A 406 1.56 35.66 2.48
C TRP A 406 1.35 34.19 2.90
N ASP A 407 0.39 33.50 2.29
CA ASP A 407 -0.01 32.12 2.62
C ASP A 407 0.03 31.16 1.40
N LYS A 408 0.76 31.55 0.36
CA LYS A 408 0.88 30.78 -0.91
C LYS A 408 2.34 30.50 -1.26
N GLY A 409 2.53 29.67 -2.28
CA GLY A 409 3.85 29.27 -2.74
C GLY A 409 4.58 28.47 -1.65
N LEU A 410 5.89 28.66 -1.50
CA LEU A 410 6.74 27.91 -0.56
C LEU A 410 6.31 28.08 0.91
N ALA A 411 5.52 29.10 1.25
CA ALA A 411 4.95 29.26 2.59
C ALA A 411 4.04 28.07 2.98
N LYS A 412 3.42 27.39 2.01
CA LYS A 412 2.62 26.18 2.28
C LYS A 412 3.45 25.06 2.89
N ILE A 413 4.68 24.86 2.40
CA ILE A 413 5.61 23.86 2.96
C ILE A 413 5.97 24.23 4.41
N TYR A 414 6.32 25.50 4.63
CA TYR A 414 6.63 26.01 5.97
C TYR A 414 5.47 25.77 6.95
N TYR A 415 4.24 26.14 6.58
CA TYR A 415 3.05 25.97 7.43
C TYR A 415 2.69 24.50 7.66
N THR A 416 2.96 23.62 6.71
CA THR A 416 2.74 22.19 6.91
C THR A 416 3.74 21.60 7.90
N LEU A 417 5.03 21.91 7.73
CA LEU A 417 6.09 21.42 8.61
C LEU A 417 6.02 21.99 10.03
N CYS A 418 5.49 23.20 10.23
CA CYS A 418 5.31 23.75 11.58
C CYS A 418 4.28 22.96 12.41
N GLN A 419 3.46 22.12 11.77
CA GLN A 419 2.51 21.22 12.42
C GLN A 419 3.12 19.86 12.78
N ASP A 420 4.38 19.61 12.45
CA ASP A 420 5.06 18.33 12.76
C ASP A 420 5.10 18.02 14.25
N GLY A 421 4.89 19.03 15.12
CA GLY A 421 4.70 18.81 16.55
C GLY A 421 3.47 17.96 16.93
N LEU A 422 2.57 17.67 15.98
CA LEU A 422 1.47 16.71 16.17
C LEU A 422 1.95 15.26 16.17
N TYR A 423 3.13 14.97 15.61
CA TYR A 423 3.73 13.65 15.58
C TYR A 423 4.84 13.50 16.62
N GLU A 424 4.99 12.31 17.21
CA GLU A 424 6.15 11.98 18.02
C GLU A 424 7.42 11.90 17.16
N ASN A 425 7.31 11.32 15.97
CA ASN A 425 8.39 11.23 14.99
C ASN A 425 7.88 11.43 13.55
N PRO A 426 7.85 12.67 13.05
CA PRO A 426 7.38 12.96 11.69
C PRO A 426 8.24 12.33 10.59
N ASN A 427 9.46 11.87 10.91
CA ASN A 427 10.32 11.18 9.93
C ASN A 427 9.77 9.80 9.52
N LEU A 428 8.78 9.23 10.22
CA LEU A 428 8.18 7.95 9.85
C LEU A 428 7.08 8.09 8.78
N ASN A 429 6.53 9.29 8.54
CA ASN A 429 5.48 9.47 7.53
C ASN A 429 6.00 9.16 6.11
N LEU A 430 5.19 8.46 5.33
CA LEU A 430 5.50 8.16 3.92
C LEU A 430 5.22 9.39 3.06
N THR A 431 6.28 10.07 2.63
CA THR A 431 6.19 11.26 1.78
C THR A 431 6.23 10.90 0.30
N PHE A 432 5.54 11.67 -0.55
CA PHE A 432 5.45 11.38 -1.97
C PHE A 432 5.14 12.64 -2.79
N ILE A 433 5.31 12.56 -4.11
CA ILE A 433 5.02 13.64 -5.07
C ILE A 433 4.08 13.21 -6.19
N ASP A 434 3.87 11.92 -6.37
CA ASP A 434 2.86 11.33 -7.23
C ASP A 434 2.53 9.90 -6.76
N ASN A 435 1.49 9.32 -7.32
CA ASN A 435 1.10 7.93 -7.13
C ASN A 435 0.16 7.46 -8.26
N HIS A 436 -0.38 6.26 -8.13
CA HIS A 436 -1.27 5.63 -9.10
C HIS A 436 -2.70 6.20 -9.17
N ASP A 437 -3.06 7.19 -8.33
CA ASP A 437 -4.38 7.84 -8.27
C ASP A 437 -4.31 9.34 -8.60
N LEU A 438 -3.12 9.92 -8.62
CA LEU A 438 -2.86 11.33 -8.91
C LEU A 438 -2.24 11.49 -10.29
N ASN A 439 -2.36 12.69 -10.85
CA ASN A 439 -1.63 13.01 -12.07
C ASN A 439 -0.11 12.83 -11.87
N ARG A 440 0.58 12.49 -12.95
CA ARG A 440 2.04 12.41 -12.96
C ARG A 440 2.66 13.72 -12.50
N PHE A 441 3.68 13.64 -11.66
CA PHE A 441 4.32 14.83 -11.09
C PHE A 441 4.81 15.81 -12.16
N TYR A 442 5.43 15.30 -13.22
CA TYR A 442 5.93 16.14 -14.31
C TYR A 442 4.80 16.86 -15.07
N THR A 443 3.65 16.21 -15.23
CA THR A 443 2.44 16.82 -15.81
C THR A 443 1.89 17.95 -14.93
N GLU A 444 1.79 17.76 -13.63
CA GLU A 444 1.30 18.78 -12.69
C GLU A 444 2.20 20.02 -12.65
N LEU A 445 3.46 19.87 -13.00
CA LEU A 445 4.41 20.96 -13.16
C LEU A 445 4.44 21.56 -14.56
N ARG A 446 3.50 21.18 -15.45
CA ARG A 446 3.45 21.62 -16.86
C ARG A 446 4.75 21.33 -17.61
N GLU A 447 5.37 20.18 -17.30
CA GLU A 447 6.63 19.71 -17.88
C GLU A 447 7.83 20.67 -17.66
N ASP A 448 7.76 21.48 -16.60
CA ASP A 448 8.88 22.33 -16.16
C ASP A 448 9.91 21.49 -15.42
N PHE A 449 11.04 21.24 -16.05
CA PHE A 449 12.10 20.40 -15.52
C PHE A 449 12.85 21.03 -14.33
N ALA A 450 12.92 22.37 -14.27
CA ALA A 450 13.52 23.08 -13.14
C ALA A 450 12.65 22.89 -11.88
N LYS A 451 11.33 23.04 -12.00
CA LYS A 451 10.39 22.75 -10.91
C LYS A 451 10.41 21.27 -10.51
N TRP A 452 10.53 20.36 -11.49
CA TRP A 452 10.66 18.92 -11.21
C TRP A 452 11.90 18.63 -10.34
N LYS A 453 13.06 19.21 -10.69
CA LYS A 453 14.29 19.09 -9.85
C LYS A 453 14.09 19.66 -8.45
N MET A 454 13.39 20.79 -8.32
CA MET A 454 13.05 21.35 -7.01
C MET A 454 12.20 20.39 -6.17
N GLY A 455 11.15 19.82 -6.77
CA GLY A 455 10.26 18.89 -6.06
C GLY A 455 10.94 17.60 -5.65
N ILE A 456 11.76 17.01 -6.51
CA ILE A 456 12.60 15.84 -6.16
C ILE A 456 13.59 16.21 -5.04
N GLY A 457 14.23 17.38 -5.14
CA GLY A 457 15.14 17.84 -4.10
C GLY A 457 14.46 18.02 -2.76
N LEU A 458 13.25 18.61 -2.73
CA LEU A 458 12.43 18.73 -1.53
C LEU A 458 12.05 17.35 -0.97
N LEU A 459 11.51 16.44 -1.81
CA LEU A 459 11.14 15.09 -1.39
C LEU A 459 12.31 14.35 -0.74
N MET A 460 13.51 14.42 -1.33
CA MET A 460 14.67 13.68 -0.87
C MET A 460 15.38 14.31 0.34
N THR A 461 15.13 15.57 0.66
CA THR A 461 15.81 16.27 1.77
C THR A 461 14.91 16.63 2.94
N LEU A 462 13.61 16.72 2.74
CA LEU A 462 12.66 16.89 3.83
C LEU A 462 12.57 15.63 4.72
N ARG A 463 11.87 15.74 5.83
CA ARG A 463 11.58 14.63 6.73
C ARG A 463 10.62 13.62 6.09
N GLY A 464 10.59 12.40 6.58
CA GLY A 464 9.72 11.31 6.12
C GLY A 464 10.47 10.25 5.32
N VAL A 465 9.77 9.21 4.91
CA VAL A 465 10.24 8.14 4.03
C VAL A 465 9.80 8.49 2.60
N PRO A 466 10.71 8.89 1.70
CA PRO A 466 10.34 9.34 0.36
C PRO A 466 9.85 8.18 -0.53
N SER A 467 8.80 8.45 -1.30
CA SER A 467 8.24 7.53 -2.30
C SER A 467 8.01 8.21 -3.63
N ILE A 468 8.30 7.52 -4.73
CA ILE A 468 7.92 7.93 -6.09
C ILE A 468 7.16 6.81 -6.79
N TYR A 469 6.38 7.19 -7.79
CA TYR A 469 5.66 6.26 -8.65
C TYR A 469 6.53 5.87 -9.86
N TYR A 470 6.44 4.62 -10.33
CA TYR A 470 7.24 4.17 -11.48
C TYR A 470 7.09 5.13 -12.68
N GLY A 471 8.20 5.41 -13.32
CA GLY A 471 8.26 6.32 -14.48
C GLY A 471 8.44 7.79 -14.12
N THR A 472 8.39 8.19 -12.85
CA THR A 472 8.72 9.56 -12.42
C THR A 472 10.16 9.89 -12.74
N GLU A 473 11.07 8.93 -12.62
CA GLU A 473 12.50 9.05 -12.92
C GLU A 473 12.83 9.20 -14.41
N ILE A 474 11.88 8.90 -15.29
CA ILE A 474 11.98 9.09 -16.75
C ILE A 474 10.96 10.09 -17.28
N LEU A 475 10.42 10.94 -16.39
CA LEU A 475 9.54 12.06 -16.73
C LEU A 475 8.24 11.64 -17.44
N LEU A 476 7.63 10.49 -17.08
CA LEU A 476 6.33 10.11 -17.62
C LEU A 476 5.27 11.17 -17.34
N THR A 477 4.42 11.43 -18.34
CA THR A 477 3.33 12.41 -18.30
C THR A 477 1.98 11.74 -18.50
N ASN A 478 0.90 12.48 -18.29
CA ASN A 478 -0.47 12.06 -18.63
C ASN A 478 -1.26 13.22 -19.25
N PRO A 479 -2.33 12.95 -20.00
CA PRO A 479 -3.20 14.00 -20.54
C PRO A 479 -3.90 14.83 -19.45
N ILE A 480 -4.12 16.13 -19.73
CA ILE A 480 -4.99 17.02 -18.95
C ILE A 480 -6.04 17.61 -19.88
N PRO A 481 -7.36 17.51 -19.57
CA PRO A 481 -7.92 16.80 -18.42
C PRO A 481 -7.81 15.28 -18.54
N ARG A 482 -7.64 14.61 -17.40
CA ARG A 482 -7.68 13.16 -17.30
C ARG A 482 -9.13 12.65 -17.40
N THR A 483 -9.37 11.63 -18.20
CA THR A 483 -10.69 11.00 -18.37
C THR A 483 -10.77 9.59 -17.76
N SER A 484 -9.63 9.00 -17.45
CA SER A 484 -9.52 7.66 -16.85
C SER A 484 -8.23 7.52 -16.06
N ASP A 485 -8.26 6.70 -14.99
CA ASP A 485 -7.06 6.34 -14.22
C ASP A 485 -6.04 5.56 -15.06
N GLY A 486 -6.50 4.83 -16.09
CA GLY A 486 -5.59 4.16 -17.02
C GLY A 486 -4.58 5.10 -17.69
N GLN A 487 -4.91 6.41 -17.80
CA GLN A 487 -4.01 7.40 -18.40
C GLN A 487 -2.81 7.77 -17.53
N ILE A 488 -2.89 7.57 -16.21
CA ILE A 488 -1.75 7.73 -15.29
C ILE A 488 -1.05 6.41 -15.00
N ARG A 489 -1.68 5.28 -15.36
CA ARG A 489 -1.19 3.92 -15.19
C ARG A 489 -0.69 3.36 -16.53
N GLN A 490 0.16 4.14 -17.21
CA GLN A 490 0.73 3.80 -18.50
C GLN A 490 1.77 2.69 -18.36
N ASP A 491 2.02 1.97 -19.48
CA ASP A 491 3.13 1.03 -19.54
C ASP A 491 4.48 1.73 -19.38
N PHE A 492 5.38 1.10 -18.63
CA PHE A 492 6.77 1.54 -18.61
C PHE A 492 7.42 1.20 -19.97
N PRO A 493 7.98 2.18 -20.71
CA PRO A 493 8.55 1.94 -22.03
C PRO A 493 9.74 0.98 -21.96
N GLY A 494 9.66 -0.15 -22.67
CA GLY A 494 10.63 -1.25 -22.64
C GLY A 494 10.27 -2.36 -21.65
N GLY A 495 9.05 -2.33 -21.09
CA GLY A 495 8.53 -3.38 -20.24
C GLY A 495 8.11 -4.64 -20.99
N TRP A 496 7.87 -4.56 -22.30
CA TRP A 496 7.44 -5.68 -23.13
C TRP A 496 8.51 -6.04 -24.17
N PRO A 497 8.61 -7.33 -24.55
CA PRO A 497 9.65 -7.80 -25.49
C PRO A 497 9.66 -7.11 -26.86
N ASN A 498 8.49 -6.59 -27.30
CA ASN A 498 8.34 -5.96 -28.61
C ASN A 498 8.35 -4.42 -28.56
N ASP A 499 8.66 -3.84 -27.44
CA ASP A 499 8.78 -2.40 -27.33
C ASP A 499 10.00 -1.91 -28.13
N SER A 500 9.77 -0.91 -28.99
CA SER A 500 10.83 -0.32 -29.84
C SER A 500 11.80 0.55 -29.06
N ILE A 501 11.44 0.99 -27.87
CA ILE A 501 12.23 1.83 -26.97
C ILE A 501 12.24 1.18 -25.59
N ASN A 502 13.44 1.08 -24.99
CA ASN A 502 13.61 0.48 -23.67
C ASN A 502 14.24 1.47 -22.67
N LYS A 503 13.41 2.23 -21.97
CA LYS A 503 13.87 3.26 -21.01
C LYS A 503 14.55 2.68 -19.76
N PHE A 504 14.53 1.36 -19.56
CA PHE A 504 15.40 0.74 -18.56
C PHE A 504 16.88 0.90 -18.93
N ASN A 505 17.21 1.05 -20.21
CA ASN A 505 18.57 1.30 -20.71
C ASN A 505 18.83 2.80 -20.84
N SER A 506 19.99 3.24 -20.39
CA SER A 506 20.41 4.65 -20.50
C SER A 506 20.56 5.13 -21.95
N THR A 507 20.86 4.22 -22.88
CA THR A 507 21.02 4.52 -24.31
C THR A 507 19.70 4.90 -24.99
N ASP A 508 18.56 4.44 -24.47
CA ASP A 508 17.25 4.68 -25.04
C ASP A 508 16.49 5.82 -24.35
N ARG A 509 17.05 6.33 -23.26
CA ARG A 509 16.58 7.54 -22.59
C ARG A 509 17.12 8.77 -23.30
N THR A 510 16.31 9.84 -23.40
CA THR A 510 16.79 11.16 -23.82
C THR A 510 17.79 11.72 -22.82
N GLU A 511 18.56 12.75 -23.21
CA GLU A 511 19.49 13.43 -22.29
C GLU A 511 18.76 13.92 -21.02
N LYS A 512 17.56 14.51 -21.17
CA LYS A 512 16.75 15.01 -20.06
C LYS A 512 16.29 13.87 -19.14
N GLU A 513 15.87 12.73 -19.67
CA GLU A 513 15.47 11.56 -18.89
C GLU A 513 16.68 10.93 -18.15
N ASN A 514 17.85 10.91 -18.78
CA ASN A 514 19.08 10.49 -18.13
C ASN A 514 19.48 11.45 -17.01
N GLU A 515 19.34 12.77 -17.23
CA GLU A 515 19.57 13.77 -16.17
C GLU A 515 18.60 13.56 -15.00
N ALA A 516 17.30 13.33 -15.28
CA ALA A 516 16.30 13.06 -14.26
C ALA A 516 16.61 11.80 -13.45
N PHE A 517 16.89 10.68 -14.12
CA PHE A 517 17.29 9.43 -13.48
C PHE A 517 18.53 9.60 -12.58
N ASN A 518 19.57 10.23 -13.11
CA ASN A 518 20.82 10.44 -12.37
C ASN A 518 20.65 11.42 -11.21
N TYR A 519 19.76 12.40 -11.32
CA TYR A 519 19.45 13.33 -10.24
C TYR A 519 18.77 12.60 -9.06
N ILE A 520 17.75 11.77 -9.31
CA ILE A 520 17.12 10.94 -8.28
C ILE A 520 18.15 9.98 -7.67
N LYS A 521 18.89 9.24 -8.50
CA LYS A 521 19.93 8.30 -8.07
C LYS A 521 20.91 8.98 -7.10
N LYS A 522 21.43 10.13 -7.47
CA LYS A 522 22.37 10.91 -6.65
C LYS A 522 21.76 11.27 -5.29
N LEU A 523 20.54 11.80 -5.28
CA LEU A 523 19.90 12.23 -4.04
C LEU A 523 19.46 11.05 -3.16
N ALA A 524 19.04 9.93 -3.74
CA ALA A 524 18.78 8.70 -3.01
C ALA A 524 20.02 8.16 -2.28
N HIS A 525 21.16 8.13 -2.96
CA HIS A 525 22.45 7.76 -2.35
C HIS A 525 22.90 8.76 -1.29
N LEU A 526 22.73 10.07 -1.54
CA LEU A 526 23.04 11.11 -0.56
C LEU A 526 22.21 10.90 0.72
N ARG A 527 20.90 10.67 0.58
CA ARG A 527 20.00 10.43 1.70
C ARG A 527 20.39 9.17 2.49
N LYS A 528 20.66 8.07 1.80
CA LYS A 528 21.05 6.80 2.42
C LYS A 528 22.35 6.91 3.22
N LYS A 529 23.30 7.71 2.73
CA LYS A 529 24.63 7.86 3.32
C LYS A 529 24.63 8.72 4.58
N ASN A 530 23.77 9.77 4.64
CA ASN A 530 23.88 10.83 5.65
C ASN A 530 22.80 10.74 6.73
N ALA A 531 23.24 10.68 7.99
CA ALA A 531 22.38 10.62 9.17
C ALA A 531 21.47 11.85 9.30
N ALA A 532 21.91 13.00 8.80
CA ALA A 532 21.13 14.24 8.79
C ALA A 532 19.75 14.06 8.11
N PHE A 533 19.64 13.23 7.07
CA PHE A 533 18.37 12.96 6.38
C PHE A 533 17.58 11.81 7.02
N LYS A 534 18.21 10.96 7.80
CA LYS A 534 17.57 9.85 8.51
C LYS A 534 16.96 10.33 9.83
N ASN A 535 17.80 10.64 10.80
CA ASN A 535 17.42 10.98 12.18
C ASN A 535 17.78 12.42 12.58
N GLY A 536 18.32 13.20 11.62
CA GLY A 536 18.72 14.58 11.89
C GLY A 536 17.54 15.50 12.18
N SER A 537 17.82 16.53 12.95
CA SER A 537 16.89 17.60 13.21
C SER A 537 16.62 18.43 11.95
N LEU A 538 15.45 19.05 11.91
CA LEU A 538 15.08 20.03 10.90
C LEU A 538 14.99 21.41 11.58
N MET A 539 15.62 22.42 10.98
CA MET A 539 15.43 23.82 11.34
C MET A 539 15.01 24.56 10.09
N GLN A 540 13.91 25.28 10.15
CA GLN A 540 13.40 26.03 9.00
C GLN A 540 13.34 27.53 9.31
N PHE A 541 13.57 28.34 8.28
CA PHE A 541 13.43 29.78 8.33
C PHE A 541 12.14 30.19 7.62
N THR A 542 11.46 31.20 8.14
CA THR A 542 10.24 31.72 7.49
C THR A 542 10.55 32.11 6.04
N PRO A 543 9.71 31.72 5.06
CA PRO A 543 9.93 32.11 3.67
C PRO A 543 9.93 33.62 3.49
N GLU A 544 10.80 34.10 2.60
CA GLU A 544 10.88 35.51 2.19
C GLU A 544 10.68 35.60 0.68
N GLY A 545 9.58 36.23 0.27
CA GLY A 545 9.21 36.27 -1.15
C GLY A 545 9.11 34.85 -1.72
N SER A 546 9.88 34.59 -2.77
CA SER A 546 9.94 33.29 -3.44
C SER A 546 10.98 32.32 -2.87
N THR A 547 11.63 32.68 -1.76
CA THR A 547 12.71 31.85 -1.18
C THR A 547 12.28 31.17 0.10
N TYR A 548 12.75 29.94 0.26
CA TYR A 548 12.59 29.15 1.48
C TYR A 548 13.88 28.40 1.80
N VAL A 549 14.32 28.47 3.07
CA VAL A 549 15.55 27.84 3.53
C VAL A 549 15.27 26.99 4.76
N TYR A 550 15.83 25.78 4.76
CA TYR A 550 15.84 24.92 5.93
C TYR A 550 17.16 24.14 6.01
N PHE A 551 17.42 23.61 7.20
CA PHE A 551 18.59 22.80 7.49
C PHE A 551 18.17 21.41 7.93
N ARG A 552 18.95 20.40 7.53
CA ARG A 552 18.93 19.06 8.09
C ARG A 552 20.30 18.83 8.72
N TYR A 553 20.33 18.44 9.98
CA TYR A 553 21.60 18.40 10.70
C TYR A 553 21.61 17.39 11.85
N THR A 554 22.81 16.94 12.16
CA THR A 554 23.20 16.24 13.38
C THR A 554 24.34 17.02 14.03
N ASP A 555 24.96 16.50 15.09
CA ASP A 555 26.18 17.10 15.67
C ASP A 555 27.38 17.04 14.70
N GLN A 556 27.35 16.13 13.73
CA GLN A 556 28.45 15.85 12.82
C GLN A 556 28.21 16.34 11.39
N GLU A 557 26.98 16.42 10.95
CA GLU A 557 26.59 16.74 9.58
C GLU A 557 25.64 17.95 9.57
N CYS A 558 25.78 18.82 8.58
CA CYS A 558 24.85 19.93 8.38
C CYS A 558 24.64 20.18 6.90
N PHE A 559 23.39 20.08 6.46
CA PHE A 559 22.96 20.40 5.10
C PHE A 559 22.05 21.62 5.13
N MET A 560 22.36 22.61 4.32
CA MET A 560 21.49 23.76 4.03
C MET A 560 20.75 23.49 2.72
N ILE A 561 19.44 23.55 2.76
CA ILE A 561 18.60 23.44 1.57
C ILE A 561 17.96 24.79 1.33
N ALA A 562 18.20 25.37 0.15
CA ALA A 562 17.71 26.69 -0.22
C ALA A 562 16.98 26.60 -1.57
N VAL A 563 15.72 27.07 -1.58
CA VAL A 563 14.80 26.97 -2.71
C VAL A 563 14.39 28.37 -3.15
N ASN A 564 14.39 28.62 -4.46
CA ASN A 564 13.82 29.82 -5.08
C ASN A 564 12.78 29.40 -6.14
N SER A 565 11.51 29.62 -5.86
CA SER A 565 10.40 29.36 -6.82
C SER A 565 10.05 30.57 -7.69
N GLY A 566 10.81 31.65 -7.59
CA GLY A 566 10.61 32.87 -8.36
C GLY A 566 11.31 32.89 -9.71
N SER A 567 10.96 33.89 -10.52
CA SER A 567 11.55 34.15 -11.85
C SER A 567 12.85 34.94 -11.82
N ASP A 568 13.23 35.48 -10.67
CA ASP A 568 14.39 36.34 -10.51
C ASP A 568 15.50 35.63 -9.72
N GLN A 569 16.74 35.98 -9.97
CA GLN A 569 17.88 35.57 -9.16
C GLN A 569 17.81 36.27 -7.78
N VAL A 570 18.06 35.53 -6.73
CA VAL A 570 18.02 36.04 -5.36
C VAL A 570 19.37 35.78 -4.66
N LYS A 571 19.95 36.83 -4.05
CA LYS A 571 21.06 36.69 -3.12
C LYS A 571 20.48 36.49 -1.72
N LEU A 572 20.88 35.39 -1.05
CA LEU A 572 20.39 35.07 0.29
C LEU A 572 21.02 35.98 1.35
N ASP A 573 20.20 36.46 2.27
CA ASP A 573 20.71 37.05 3.51
C ASP A 573 21.10 35.95 4.50
N THR A 574 22.34 35.53 4.43
CA THR A 574 22.89 34.47 5.27
C THR A 574 23.08 34.89 6.73
N LYS A 575 23.06 36.21 7.05
CA LYS A 575 23.18 36.69 8.42
C LYS A 575 22.04 36.23 9.31
N ARG A 576 20.80 36.20 8.78
CA ARG A 576 19.65 35.70 9.54
C ARG A 576 19.74 34.21 9.90
N MET A 577 20.67 33.49 9.27
CA MET A 577 20.89 32.05 9.47
C MET A 577 22.14 31.78 10.32
N GLU A 578 22.71 32.79 10.94
CA GLU A 578 23.98 32.70 11.70
C GLU A 578 23.93 31.61 12.78
N GLU A 579 22.80 31.40 13.43
CA GLU A 579 22.65 30.35 14.45
C GLU A 579 22.96 28.95 13.93
N ARG A 580 22.85 28.70 12.60
CA ARG A 580 23.17 27.42 11.97
C ARG A 580 24.44 27.47 11.11
N LEU A 581 24.76 28.62 10.55
CA LEU A 581 25.93 28.80 9.70
C LEU A 581 27.23 29.08 10.46
N LYS A 582 27.13 29.50 11.76
CA LYS A 582 28.29 29.81 12.57
C LYS A 582 29.31 28.66 12.64
N GLY A 583 30.53 28.95 12.24
CA GLY A 583 31.64 27.96 12.24
C GLY A 583 31.83 27.23 10.90
N PHE A 584 30.93 27.36 9.94
CA PHE A 584 31.11 26.89 8.58
C PHE A 584 31.63 28.04 7.69
N LYS A 585 32.44 27.70 6.69
CA LYS A 585 33.01 28.68 5.74
C LYS A 585 32.76 28.29 4.29
N THR A 586 32.77 27.02 4.01
CA THR A 586 32.68 26.44 2.66
C THR A 586 31.58 25.37 2.61
N GLY A 587 31.32 24.85 1.44
CA GLY A 587 30.36 23.75 1.27
C GLY A 587 30.49 23.08 -0.09
N PHE A 588 29.67 22.04 -0.26
CA PHE A 588 29.50 21.37 -1.55
C PHE A 588 28.02 21.29 -1.90
N ASP A 589 27.63 21.85 -3.03
CA ASP A 589 26.27 21.82 -3.54
C ASP A 589 26.03 20.53 -4.34
N HIS A 590 25.33 19.59 -3.73
CA HIS A 590 25.00 18.31 -4.35
C HIS A 590 23.96 18.44 -5.49
N ALA A 591 23.14 19.51 -5.52
CA ALA A 591 22.20 19.72 -6.63
C ALA A 591 22.93 20.11 -7.92
N ALA A 592 23.97 20.95 -7.80
CA ALA A 592 24.74 21.49 -8.92
C ALA A 592 26.11 20.85 -9.14
N ASP A 593 26.53 19.89 -8.29
CA ASP A 593 27.88 19.29 -8.25
C ASP A 593 29.00 20.35 -8.20
N LYS A 594 28.83 21.33 -7.32
CA LYS A 594 29.73 22.50 -7.27
C LYS A 594 30.23 22.79 -5.87
N LYS A 595 31.52 23.02 -5.74
CA LYS A 595 32.12 23.53 -4.52
C LYS A 595 31.67 24.97 -4.27
N ILE A 596 31.44 25.32 -2.99
CA ILE A 596 31.13 26.66 -2.51
C ILE A 596 32.27 27.12 -1.65
N ASP A 597 33.01 28.12 -2.11
CA ASP A 597 34.19 28.63 -1.40
C ASP A 597 33.80 29.67 -0.32
N ASN A 598 32.61 30.26 -0.41
CA ASN A 598 32.09 31.23 0.56
C ASN A 598 30.59 31.06 0.77
N ILE A 599 30.17 30.54 1.93
CA ILE A 599 28.75 30.36 2.28
C ILE A 599 28.02 31.67 2.61
N SER A 600 28.74 32.80 2.78
CA SER A 600 28.09 34.09 2.98
C SER A 600 27.57 34.74 1.68
N GLU A 601 27.89 34.17 0.55
CA GLU A 601 27.56 34.71 -0.78
C GLU A 601 26.80 33.68 -1.63
N ILE A 602 25.67 33.17 -1.09
CA ILE A 602 24.84 32.19 -1.79
C ILE A 602 23.82 32.93 -2.66
N GLU A 603 23.85 32.65 -3.94
CA GLU A 603 22.87 33.10 -4.90
C GLU A 603 22.01 31.93 -5.39
N LEU A 604 20.72 32.16 -5.52
CA LEU A 604 19.74 31.20 -6.05
C LEU A 604 19.28 31.68 -7.42
N ALA A 605 19.47 30.86 -8.43
CA ALA A 605 18.91 31.10 -9.75
C ALA A 605 17.38 31.03 -9.73
N PRO A 606 16.67 31.55 -10.72
CA PRO A 606 15.24 31.34 -10.91
C PRO A 606 14.88 29.85 -10.90
N ASN A 607 13.74 29.48 -10.28
CA ASN A 607 13.24 28.10 -10.22
C ASN A 607 14.36 27.10 -9.90
N SER A 608 15.02 27.26 -8.76
CA SER A 608 16.17 26.42 -8.40
C SER A 608 16.15 25.95 -6.96
N ILE A 609 16.83 24.85 -6.73
CA ILE A 609 17.12 24.32 -5.39
C ILE A 609 18.64 24.11 -5.26
N ARG A 610 19.18 24.45 -4.10
CA ARG A 610 20.55 24.12 -3.70
C ARG A 610 20.52 23.20 -2.49
N ILE A 611 21.34 22.17 -2.50
CA ILE A 611 21.48 21.17 -1.43
C ILE A 611 22.95 21.18 -1.00
N ILE A 612 23.25 22.01 -0.01
CA ILE A 612 24.62 22.35 0.34
C ILE A 612 25.02 21.59 1.60
N GLU A 613 25.96 20.67 1.46
CA GLU A 613 26.69 20.10 2.59
C GLU A 613 27.68 21.17 3.09
N LEU A 614 27.54 21.57 4.35
CA LEU A 614 28.37 22.60 4.96
C LEU A 614 29.65 21.99 5.52
N ILE A 615 30.80 22.68 5.28
CA ILE A 615 32.14 22.24 5.66
C ILE A 615 32.76 23.31 6.57
N LYS A 616 33.30 22.88 7.72
CA LYS A 616 33.97 23.76 8.70
C LYS A 616 35.31 24.27 8.21
#